data_c115f9ce3e752ecc0a20e0059f0b4144
#
_entry.id   c115f9ce3e752ecc0a20e0059f0b4144
#
_cell.length_a   1.000
_cell.length_b   1.000
_cell.length_c   1.000
_cell.angle_alpha   90.00
_cell.angle_beta   90.00
_cell.angle_gamma   90.00
#
_symmetry.space_group_name_H-M   'P 1'
#
loop_
_entity.id
_entity.type
_entity.pdbx_description
1 polymer ?
#
loop_
_entity_poly.entity_id
_entity_poly.type
_entity_poly.pdbx_seq_one_letter_code
_entity_poly.pdbx_strand_id
1 'polypeptide(L)'
;IGDIFSPALIATTLLVTAAYFFHINTFYFILKWTPKIVADMGFDASNAGMVLTWANLGGAMGGAAFGIATARFGLKPLTIGILVCTMVGVAIFGRTPADLDRMALLAAFAGFFGNAGISGLYSIVAYAFPTHVRATGTGFVIGVGRGGAVLSPILAGFLLDGGSTLPTVGLIMGSGSMIAAILLIFLKMNTDKPAEASNV
;
A
#
# COMPACT_ATOMS: atom_id res chain seq x y z
N ILE A 1 9.77 20.10 13.71
CA ILE A 1 9.85 18.61 13.74
C ILE A 1 9.49 18.10 15.14
N GLY A 2 9.95 18.78 16.24
CA GLY A 2 9.65 18.35 17.61
C GLY A 2 8.16 18.14 17.91
N ASP A 3 7.29 18.96 17.32
CA ASP A 3 5.86 18.95 17.64
C ASP A 3 5.14 17.66 17.23
N ILE A 4 5.58 16.98 16.16
CA ILE A 4 5.00 15.70 15.73
C ILE A 4 5.37 14.53 16.66
N PHE A 5 6.38 14.73 17.51
CA PHE A 5 6.81 13.80 18.57
C PHE A 5 6.35 14.21 19.96
N SER A 6 5.48 15.21 20.05
CA SER A 6 4.85 15.58 21.31
C SER A 6 4.03 14.40 21.88
N PRO A 7 3.83 14.34 23.21
CA PRO A 7 3.04 13.25 23.84
C PRO A 7 1.66 13.07 23.23
N ALA A 8 1.08 14.13 22.67
CA ALA A 8 -0.24 14.09 22.02
C ALA A 8 -0.21 13.46 20.61
N LEU A 9 0.91 13.55 19.87
CA LEU A 9 0.98 13.15 18.46
C LEU A 9 1.91 11.98 18.19
N ILE A 10 2.79 11.59 19.14
CA ILE A 10 3.79 10.55 18.93
C ILE A 10 3.16 9.21 18.52
N ALA A 11 2.08 8.82 19.18
CA ALA A 11 1.38 7.57 18.85
C ALA A 11 0.81 7.62 17.42
N THR A 12 0.18 8.74 17.04
CA THR A 12 -0.32 8.97 15.68
C THR A 12 0.81 8.92 14.67
N THR A 13 1.90 9.63 14.91
CA THR A 13 3.07 9.68 14.03
C THR A 13 3.65 8.29 13.79
N LEU A 14 3.85 7.51 14.86
CA LEU A 14 4.41 6.17 14.75
C LEU A 14 3.45 5.20 14.03
N LEU A 15 2.16 5.23 14.36
CA LEU A 15 1.17 4.34 13.75
C LEU A 15 1.03 4.59 12.24
N VAL A 16 0.88 5.87 11.81
CA VAL A 16 0.70 6.16 10.39
C VAL A 16 1.99 5.95 9.60
N THR A 17 3.18 6.24 10.20
CA THR A 17 4.47 5.98 9.55
C THR A 17 4.68 4.48 9.35
N ALA A 18 4.45 3.68 10.37
CA ALA A 18 4.57 2.22 10.27
C ALA A 18 3.54 1.63 9.29
N ALA A 19 2.28 2.07 9.35
CA ALA A 19 1.26 1.62 8.41
C ALA A 19 1.66 1.92 6.95
N TYR A 20 2.11 3.13 6.67
CA TYR A 20 2.57 3.51 5.35
C TYR A 20 3.81 2.71 4.92
N PHE A 21 4.79 2.55 5.79
CA PHE A 21 6.01 1.76 5.54
C PHE A 21 5.70 0.31 5.14
N PHE A 22 4.87 -0.38 5.92
CA PHE A 22 4.53 -1.78 5.66
C PHE A 22 3.70 -1.94 4.38
N HIS A 23 2.75 -1.05 4.12
CA HIS A 23 1.96 -1.11 2.90
C HIS A 23 2.80 -0.80 1.65
N ILE A 24 3.68 0.21 1.70
CA ILE A 24 4.60 0.53 0.61
C ILE A 24 5.53 -0.65 0.31
N ASN A 25 5.99 -1.36 1.33
CA ASN A 25 6.78 -2.58 1.15
C ASN A 25 6.00 -3.62 0.32
N THR A 26 4.74 -3.88 0.66
CA THR A 26 3.86 -4.79 -0.12
C THR A 26 3.64 -4.31 -1.55
N PHE A 27 3.33 -3.03 -1.74
CA PHE A 27 3.03 -2.48 -3.06
C PHE A 27 4.24 -2.53 -4.00
N TYR A 28 5.43 -2.17 -3.50
CA TYR A 28 6.65 -2.22 -4.29
C TYR A 28 7.12 -3.64 -4.61
N PHE A 29 6.73 -4.64 -3.84
CA PHE A 29 6.94 -6.04 -4.21
C PHE A 29 6.25 -6.33 -5.55
N ILE A 30 4.98 -6.01 -5.71
CA ILE A 30 4.27 -6.19 -6.98
C ILE A 30 4.96 -5.42 -8.10
N LEU A 31 5.24 -4.13 -7.91
CA LEU A 31 5.82 -3.32 -9.00
C LEU A 31 7.21 -3.76 -9.44
N LYS A 32 8.05 -4.22 -8.51
CA LYS A 32 9.47 -4.50 -8.80
C LYS A 32 9.73 -5.96 -9.14
N TRP A 33 8.95 -6.87 -8.57
CA TRP A 33 9.16 -8.30 -8.77
C TRP A 33 8.28 -8.93 -9.83
N THR A 34 7.15 -8.35 -10.20
CA THR A 34 6.28 -8.88 -11.28
C THR A 34 7.06 -9.19 -12.55
N PRO A 35 7.90 -8.29 -13.10
CA PRO A 35 8.64 -8.61 -14.33
C PRO A 35 9.59 -9.80 -14.16
N LYS A 36 10.30 -9.87 -13.03
CA LYS A 36 11.20 -10.98 -12.74
C LYS A 36 10.43 -12.30 -12.57
N ILE A 37 9.34 -12.28 -11.82
CA ILE A 37 8.49 -13.47 -11.60
C ILE A 37 7.98 -14.03 -12.93
N VAL A 38 7.50 -13.16 -13.83
CA VAL A 38 7.02 -13.57 -15.16
C VAL A 38 8.16 -14.15 -16.01
N ALA A 39 9.35 -13.52 -15.98
CA ALA A 39 10.51 -14.00 -16.69
C ALA A 39 11.01 -15.36 -16.14
N ASP A 40 11.04 -15.53 -14.83
CA ASP A 40 11.44 -16.79 -14.15
C ASP A 40 10.45 -17.94 -14.46
N MET A 41 9.22 -17.63 -14.85
CA MET A 41 8.22 -18.62 -15.33
C MET A 41 8.39 -18.99 -16.81
N GLY A 42 9.40 -18.44 -17.49
CA GLY A 42 9.77 -18.78 -18.88
C GLY A 42 9.16 -17.88 -19.94
N PHE A 43 8.54 -16.76 -19.56
CA PHE A 43 8.01 -15.78 -20.52
C PHE A 43 9.07 -14.74 -20.90
N ASP A 44 8.94 -14.17 -22.08
CA ASP A 44 9.83 -13.14 -22.58
C ASP A 44 9.66 -11.77 -21.86
N ALA A 45 10.60 -10.85 -22.09
CA ALA A 45 10.59 -9.52 -21.48
C ALA A 45 9.37 -8.67 -21.91
N SER A 46 8.83 -8.89 -23.12
CA SER A 46 7.64 -8.19 -23.60
C SER A 46 6.42 -8.59 -22.77
N ASN A 47 6.24 -9.88 -22.53
CA ASN A 47 5.16 -10.42 -21.69
C ASN A 47 5.29 -9.96 -20.25
N ALA A 48 6.50 -9.91 -19.72
CA ALA A 48 6.77 -9.37 -18.37
C ALA A 48 6.38 -7.89 -18.27
N GLY A 49 6.70 -7.09 -19.28
CA GLY A 49 6.29 -5.69 -19.40
C GLY A 49 4.78 -5.52 -19.52
N MET A 50 4.09 -6.40 -20.25
CA MET A 50 2.65 -6.39 -20.38
C MET A 50 1.95 -6.64 -19.04
N VAL A 51 2.35 -7.64 -18.27
CA VAL A 51 1.78 -7.92 -16.95
C VAL A 51 1.99 -6.75 -16.01
N LEU A 52 3.17 -6.11 -16.01
CA LEU A 52 3.42 -4.90 -15.23
C LEU A 52 2.54 -3.73 -15.67
N THR A 53 2.27 -3.59 -16.97
CA THR A 53 1.37 -2.55 -17.50
C THR A 53 -0.04 -2.73 -16.94
N TRP A 54 -0.54 -3.97 -16.90
CA TRP A 54 -1.84 -4.26 -16.28
C TRP A 54 -1.88 -3.93 -14.78
N ALA A 55 -0.79 -4.20 -14.04
CA ALA A 55 -0.69 -3.79 -12.64
C ALA A 55 -0.79 -2.26 -12.48
N ASN A 56 -0.13 -1.49 -13.35
CA ASN A 56 -0.17 -0.03 -13.31
C ASN A 56 -1.54 0.54 -13.73
N LEU A 57 -2.17 -0.03 -14.76
CA LEU A 57 -3.53 0.36 -15.18
C LEU A 57 -4.54 0.09 -14.06
N GLY A 58 -4.49 -1.11 -13.46
CA GLY A 58 -5.29 -1.42 -12.28
C GLY A 58 -5.06 -0.39 -11.18
N GLY A 59 -3.80 -0.05 -10.91
CA GLY A 59 -3.43 0.95 -9.91
C GLY A 59 -4.03 2.32 -10.18
N ALA A 60 -3.95 2.81 -11.42
CA ALA A 60 -4.56 4.10 -11.79
C ALA A 60 -6.08 4.11 -11.56
N MET A 61 -6.75 3.03 -11.97
CA MET A 61 -8.19 2.87 -11.73
C MET A 61 -8.52 2.78 -10.24
N GLY A 62 -7.72 2.06 -9.46
CA GLY A 62 -7.91 1.91 -8.01
C GLY A 62 -7.79 3.23 -7.26
N GLY A 63 -6.79 4.04 -7.61
CA GLY A 63 -6.64 5.39 -7.04
C GLY A 63 -7.83 6.31 -7.34
N ALA A 64 -8.33 6.29 -8.58
CA ALA A 64 -9.51 7.05 -8.99
C ALA A 64 -10.79 6.54 -8.28
N ALA A 65 -11.00 5.23 -8.26
CA ALA A 65 -12.16 4.61 -7.62
C ALA A 65 -12.17 4.88 -6.10
N PHE A 66 -11.02 4.93 -5.46
CA PHE A 66 -10.91 5.25 -4.04
C PHE A 66 -11.52 6.61 -3.69
N GLY A 67 -11.22 7.65 -4.50
CA GLY A 67 -11.78 8.99 -4.30
C GLY A 67 -13.31 8.99 -4.29
N ILE A 68 -13.94 8.27 -5.21
CA ILE A 68 -15.40 8.14 -5.31
C ILE A 68 -15.95 7.32 -4.13
N ALA A 69 -15.34 6.21 -3.82
CA ALA A 69 -15.78 5.30 -2.77
C ALA A 69 -15.68 5.91 -1.36
N THR A 70 -14.69 6.79 -1.12
CA THR A 70 -14.47 7.43 0.17
C THR A 70 -15.67 8.27 0.62
N ALA A 71 -16.37 8.94 -0.31
CA ALA A 71 -17.55 9.72 -0.01
C ALA A 71 -18.70 8.87 0.56
N ARG A 72 -18.76 7.57 0.20
CA ARG A 72 -19.84 6.68 0.62
C ARG A 72 -19.49 5.83 1.84
N PHE A 73 -18.27 5.33 1.93
CA PHE A 73 -17.87 4.34 2.95
C PHE A 73 -17.06 4.92 4.11
N GLY A 74 -16.68 6.18 4.01
CA GLY A 74 -15.78 6.82 4.96
C GLY A 74 -14.31 6.43 4.76
N LEU A 75 -13.41 7.32 5.14
CA LEU A 75 -11.98 7.20 4.83
C LEU A 75 -11.31 6.01 5.51
N LYS A 76 -11.41 5.91 6.83
CA LYS A 76 -10.69 4.89 7.61
C LYS A 76 -11.18 3.47 7.35
N PRO A 77 -12.48 3.15 7.43
CA PRO A 77 -12.96 1.79 7.20
C PRO A 77 -12.72 1.32 5.77
N LEU A 78 -12.89 2.22 4.78
CA LEU A 78 -12.59 1.91 3.38
C LEU A 78 -11.10 1.57 3.20
N THR A 79 -10.19 2.37 3.77
CA THR A 79 -8.75 2.12 3.66
C THR A 79 -8.38 0.79 4.29
N ILE A 80 -8.91 0.46 5.47
CA ILE A 80 -8.65 -0.85 6.13
C ILE A 80 -9.12 -2.00 5.23
N GLY A 81 -10.32 -1.93 4.68
CA GLY A 81 -10.83 -2.96 3.77
C GLY A 81 -9.97 -3.14 2.52
N ILE A 82 -9.52 -2.03 1.94
CA ILE A 82 -8.63 -2.04 0.77
C ILE A 82 -7.27 -2.66 1.09
N LEU A 83 -6.68 -2.37 2.25
CA LEU A 83 -5.41 -2.98 2.68
C LEU A 83 -5.54 -4.50 2.85
N VAL A 84 -6.66 -4.98 3.38
CA VAL A 84 -6.96 -6.42 3.45
C VAL A 84 -7.09 -7.03 2.05
N CYS A 85 -7.82 -6.37 1.14
CA CYS A 85 -7.91 -6.81 -0.26
C CYS A 85 -6.54 -6.81 -0.95
N THR A 86 -5.66 -5.85 -0.64
CA THR A 86 -4.29 -5.84 -1.17
C THR A 86 -3.52 -7.07 -0.71
N MET A 87 -3.56 -7.41 0.57
CA MET A 87 -2.91 -8.63 1.10
C MET A 87 -3.41 -9.87 0.38
N VAL A 88 -4.72 -10.00 0.22
CA VAL A 88 -5.34 -11.16 -0.48
C VAL A 88 -4.89 -11.19 -1.94
N GLY A 89 -4.91 -10.06 -2.65
CA GLY A 89 -4.48 -9.96 -4.04
C GLY A 89 -3.03 -10.37 -4.25
N VAL A 90 -2.13 -9.90 -3.39
CA VAL A 90 -0.70 -10.24 -3.44
C VAL A 90 -0.48 -11.72 -3.12
N ALA A 91 -1.18 -12.27 -2.13
CA ALA A 91 -1.09 -13.69 -1.76
C ALA A 91 -1.58 -14.61 -2.88
N ILE A 92 -2.65 -14.22 -3.60
CA ILE A 92 -3.18 -14.97 -4.75
C ILE A 92 -2.22 -14.84 -5.94
N PHE A 93 -1.69 -13.64 -6.22
CA PHE A 93 -0.69 -13.44 -7.26
C PHE A 93 0.52 -14.37 -7.09
N GLY A 94 1.01 -14.52 -5.86
CA GLY A 94 2.09 -15.46 -5.54
C GLY A 94 1.77 -16.94 -5.80
N ARG A 95 0.51 -17.32 -6.02
CA ARG A 95 0.06 -18.68 -6.31
C ARG A 95 -0.37 -18.89 -7.76
N THR A 96 -0.23 -17.88 -8.59
CA THR A 96 -0.67 -17.93 -9.98
C THR A 96 0.18 -18.93 -10.77
N PRO A 97 -0.44 -19.86 -11.53
CA PRO A 97 0.31 -20.70 -12.46
C PRO A 97 0.92 -19.86 -13.58
N ALA A 98 1.82 -20.45 -14.37
CA ALA A 98 2.44 -19.81 -15.54
C ALA A 98 1.41 -19.64 -16.68
N ASP A 99 0.51 -18.68 -16.52
CA ASP A 99 -0.58 -18.32 -17.43
C ASP A 99 -0.63 -16.79 -17.49
N LEU A 100 -0.29 -16.22 -18.63
CA LEU A 100 -0.15 -14.77 -18.82
C LEU A 100 -1.43 -13.99 -18.54
N ASP A 101 -2.57 -14.50 -18.98
CA ASP A 101 -3.85 -13.81 -18.82
C ASP A 101 -4.24 -13.74 -17.33
N ARG A 102 -4.05 -14.84 -16.61
CA ARG A 102 -4.28 -14.89 -15.16
C ARG A 102 -3.30 -14.02 -14.40
N MET A 103 -2.03 -14.04 -14.79
CA MET A 103 -1.01 -13.19 -14.18
C MET A 103 -1.31 -11.70 -14.40
N ALA A 104 -1.73 -11.31 -15.61
CA ALA A 104 -2.11 -9.95 -15.94
C ALA A 104 -3.34 -9.49 -15.13
N LEU A 105 -4.36 -10.33 -15.05
CA LEU A 105 -5.59 -10.05 -14.29
C LEU A 105 -5.30 -9.89 -12.79
N LEU A 106 -4.52 -10.79 -12.22
CA LEU A 106 -4.19 -10.75 -10.78
C LEU A 106 -3.21 -9.63 -10.45
N ALA A 107 -2.28 -9.30 -11.35
CA ALA A 107 -1.43 -8.14 -11.23
C ALA A 107 -2.24 -6.83 -11.28
N ALA A 108 -3.24 -6.74 -12.18
CA ALA A 108 -4.15 -5.60 -12.24
C ALA A 108 -4.97 -5.47 -10.94
N PHE A 109 -5.48 -6.58 -10.41
CA PHE A 109 -6.21 -6.63 -9.15
C PHE A 109 -5.33 -6.17 -7.97
N ALA A 110 -4.12 -6.73 -7.85
CA ALA A 110 -3.16 -6.35 -6.79
C ALA A 110 -2.74 -4.88 -6.93
N GLY A 111 -2.53 -4.39 -8.15
CA GLY A 111 -2.25 -2.99 -8.45
C GLY A 111 -3.40 -2.07 -8.06
N PHE A 112 -4.65 -2.45 -8.40
CA PHE A 112 -5.86 -1.69 -8.08
C PHE A 112 -5.97 -1.43 -6.57
N PHE A 113 -5.97 -2.49 -5.77
CA PHE A 113 -6.08 -2.36 -4.33
C PHE A 113 -4.82 -1.77 -3.70
N GLY A 114 -3.64 -2.10 -4.21
CA GLY A 114 -2.38 -1.54 -3.72
C GLY A 114 -2.32 -0.03 -3.85
N ASN A 115 -2.64 0.52 -5.01
CA ASN A 115 -2.62 1.98 -5.22
C ASN A 115 -3.79 2.70 -4.54
N ALA A 116 -4.97 2.07 -4.48
CA ALA A 116 -6.09 2.57 -3.68
C ALA A 116 -5.71 2.65 -2.19
N GLY A 117 -4.95 1.68 -1.66
CA GLY A 117 -4.41 1.69 -0.31
C GLY A 117 -3.44 2.85 -0.06
N ILE A 118 -2.56 3.16 -1.03
CA ILE A 118 -1.67 4.35 -0.96
C ILE A 118 -2.51 5.63 -0.90
N SER A 119 -3.52 5.76 -1.75
CA SER A 119 -4.41 6.93 -1.77
C SER A 119 -5.13 7.11 -0.43
N GLY A 120 -5.59 5.99 0.15
CA GLY A 120 -6.20 5.96 1.47
C GLY A 120 -5.24 6.40 2.58
N LEU A 121 -4.02 5.88 2.58
CA LEU A 121 -3.00 6.23 3.55
C LEU A 121 -2.57 7.69 3.43
N TYR A 122 -2.39 8.23 2.23
CA TYR A 122 -2.12 9.66 2.04
C TYR A 122 -3.23 10.53 2.61
N SER A 123 -4.47 10.17 2.35
CA SER A 123 -5.62 10.90 2.91
C SER A 123 -5.65 10.80 4.43
N ILE A 124 -5.45 9.62 5.02
CA ILE A 124 -5.38 9.42 6.47
C ILE A 124 -4.28 10.28 7.09
N VAL A 125 -3.08 10.28 6.50
CA VAL A 125 -1.95 11.09 6.99
C VAL A 125 -2.30 12.58 6.98
N ALA A 126 -2.95 13.07 5.91
CA ALA A 126 -3.36 14.48 5.82
C ALA A 126 -4.38 14.88 6.90
N TYR A 127 -5.27 13.95 7.32
CA TYR A 127 -6.24 14.19 8.38
C TYR A 127 -5.72 13.90 9.79
N ALA A 128 -4.67 13.08 9.93
CA ALA A 128 -4.12 12.67 11.21
C ALA A 128 -3.40 13.80 11.96
N PHE A 129 -2.91 14.81 11.24
CA PHE A 129 -2.15 15.92 11.83
C PHE A 129 -2.94 17.23 11.85
N PRO A 130 -2.87 18.00 12.97
CA PRO A 130 -3.38 19.36 13.06
C PRO A 130 -2.74 20.26 11.98
N THR A 131 -3.45 21.30 11.56
CA THR A 131 -3.07 22.19 10.47
C THR A 131 -1.65 22.75 10.58
N HIS A 132 -1.24 23.17 11.78
CA HIS A 132 0.06 23.79 12.04
C HIS A 132 1.27 22.86 11.89
N VAL A 133 1.08 21.52 11.98
CA VAL A 133 2.14 20.51 11.83
C VAL A 133 1.89 19.54 10.67
N ARG A 134 0.78 19.71 9.93
CA ARG A 134 0.35 18.78 8.88
C ARG A 134 1.42 18.58 7.80
N ALA A 135 2.02 19.65 7.31
CA ALA A 135 3.06 19.56 6.28
C ALA A 135 4.28 18.78 6.78
N THR A 136 4.74 19.07 8.00
CA THR A 136 5.88 18.38 8.62
C THR A 136 5.56 16.91 8.90
N GLY A 137 4.38 16.63 9.47
CA GLY A 137 3.92 15.26 9.76
C GLY A 137 3.78 14.43 8.48
N THR A 138 3.14 14.97 7.46
CA THR A 138 3.00 14.30 6.15
C THR A 138 4.35 14.05 5.50
N GLY A 139 5.23 15.04 5.49
CA GLY A 139 6.59 14.89 4.95
C GLY A 139 7.40 13.82 5.68
N PHE A 140 7.33 13.78 7.01
CA PHE A 140 8.00 12.77 7.83
C PHE A 140 7.47 11.37 7.54
N VAL A 141 6.15 11.18 7.57
CA VAL A 141 5.50 9.88 7.32
C VAL A 141 5.87 9.35 5.95
N ILE A 142 5.75 10.19 4.90
CA ILE A 142 6.08 9.77 3.54
C ILE A 142 7.57 9.52 3.39
N GLY A 143 8.42 10.41 3.92
CA GLY A 143 9.87 10.30 3.81
C GLY A 143 10.41 9.02 4.46
N VAL A 144 10.08 8.79 5.73
CA VAL A 144 10.50 7.59 6.47
C VAL A 144 9.81 6.34 5.93
N GLY A 145 8.51 6.42 5.66
CA GLY A 145 7.74 5.28 5.19
C GLY A 145 8.16 4.77 3.81
N ARG A 146 8.75 5.63 2.94
CA ARG A 146 9.36 5.19 1.67
C ARG A 146 10.56 4.26 1.85
N GLY A 147 11.12 4.14 3.04
CA GLY A 147 12.08 3.09 3.37
C GLY A 147 11.54 1.67 3.09
N GLY A 148 10.22 1.47 3.20
CA GLY A 148 9.55 0.24 2.80
C GLY A 148 9.73 -0.11 1.31
N ALA A 149 9.79 0.89 0.43
CA ALA A 149 10.03 0.69 -1.00
C ALA A 149 11.46 0.22 -1.29
N VAL A 150 12.43 0.67 -0.49
CA VAL A 150 13.84 0.26 -0.60
C VAL A 150 14.02 -1.16 -0.07
N LEU A 151 13.38 -1.48 1.05
CA LEU A 151 13.48 -2.81 1.66
C LEU A 151 12.72 -3.88 0.88
N SER A 152 11.66 -3.52 0.16
CA SER A 152 10.82 -4.48 -0.56
C SER A 152 11.61 -5.40 -1.50
N PRO A 153 12.40 -4.90 -2.47
CA PRO A 153 13.15 -5.77 -3.35
C PRO A 153 14.23 -6.58 -2.62
N ILE A 154 14.81 -6.03 -1.56
CA ILE A 154 15.84 -6.71 -0.76
C ILE A 154 15.23 -7.90 -0.02
N LEU A 155 14.12 -7.70 0.69
CA LEU A 155 13.44 -8.76 1.44
C LEU A 155 12.96 -9.88 0.51
N ALA A 156 12.32 -9.52 -0.61
CA ALA A 156 11.85 -10.51 -1.57
C ALA A 156 13.03 -11.30 -2.19
N GLY A 157 14.17 -10.64 -2.48
CA GLY A 157 15.39 -11.27 -2.94
C GLY A 157 15.91 -12.28 -1.93
N PHE A 158 16.10 -11.89 -0.69
CA PHE A 158 16.56 -12.79 0.38
C PHE A 158 15.64 -14.02 0.56
N LEU A 159 14.33 -13.83 0.47
CA LEU A 159 13.39 -14.94 0.60
C LEU A 159 13.51 -15.92 -0.57
N LEU A 160 13.60 -15.42 -1.79
CA LEU A 160 13.72 -16.26 -2.99
C LEU A 160 15.08 -16.96 -3.07
N ASP A 161 16.17 -16.24 -2.81
CA ASP A 161 17.54 -16.80 -2.79
C ASP A 161 17.72 -17.82 -1.66
N GLY A 162 16.98 -17.64 -0.54
CA GLY A 162 16.89 -18.60 0.56
C GLY A 162 16.04 -19.84 0.26
N GLY A 163 15.56 -20.01 -0.98
CA GLY A 163 14.77 -21.17 -1.40
C GLY A 163 13.28 -21.10 -1.05
N SER A 164 12.77 -19.94 -0.61
CA SER A 164 11.33 -19.78 -0.37
C SER A 164 10.55 -19.86 -1.68
N THR A 165 9.42 -20.56 -1.66
CA THR A 165 8.54 -20.65 -2.82
C THR A 165 7.80 -19.31 -3.06
N LEU A 166 7.44 -19.03 -4.31
CA LEU A 166 6.71 -17.81 -4.66
C LEU A 166 5.41 -17.62 -3.86
N PRO A 167 4.58 -18.66 -3.59
CA PRO A 167 3.44 -18.55 -2.68
C PRO A 167 3.81 -18.06 -1.28
N THR A 168 4.91 -18.55 -0.73
CA THR A 168 5.40 -18.14 0.60
C THR A 168 5.84 -16.66 0.58
N VAL A 169 6.60 -16.28 -0.44
CA VAL A 169 7.04 -14.89 -0.61
C VAL A 169 5.84 -13.95 -0.77
N GLY A 170 4.84 -14.33 -1.59
CA GLY A 170 3.61 -13.55 -1.77
C GLY A 170 2.83 -13.36 -0.45
N LEU A 171 2.77 -14.39 0.40
CA LEU A 171 2.14 -14.28 1.73
C LEU A 171 2.92 -13.35 2.65
N ILE A 172 4.23 -13.52 2.75
CA ILE A 172 5.10 -12.70 3.62
C ILE A 172 5.05 -11.24 3.17
N MET A 173 5.25 -10.98 1.87
CA MET A 173 5.25 -9.62 1.35
C MET A 173 3.85 -8.98 1.41
N GLY A 174 2.79 -9.77 1.22
CA GLY A 174 1.40 -9.32 1.35
C GLY A 174 1.02 -8.97 2.79
N SER A 175 1.59 -9.67 3.78
CA SER A 175 1.31 -9.42 5.21
C SER A 175 1.63 -7.99 5.66
N GLY A 176 2.50 -7.27 4.96
CA GLY A 176 2.76 -5.86 5.21
C GLY A 176 1.49 -5.00 5.13
N SER A 177 0.63 -5.23 4.14
CA SER A 177 -0.67 -4.54 4.04
C SER A 177 -1.63 -4.94 5.17
N MET A 178 -1.59 -6.18 5.64
CA MET A 178 -2.37 -6.61 6.79
C MET A 178 -1.90 -5.91 8.08
N ILE A 179 -0.58 -5.83 8.30
CA ILE A 179 -0.01 -5.09 9.42
C ILE A 179 -0.45 -3.63 9.37
N ALA A 180 -0.40 -3.01 8.19
CA ALA A 180 -0.88 -1.65 8.00
C ALA A 180 -2.37 -1.50 8.37
N ALA A 181 -3.22 -2.44 7.96
CA ALA A 181 -4.64 -2.46 8.30
C ALA A 181 -4.85 -2.53 9.83
N ILE A 182 -4.12 -3.41 10.50
CA ILE A 182 -4.18 -3.57 11.97
C ILE A 182 -3.73 -2.28 12.68
N LEU A 183 -2.62 -1.67 12.24
CA LEU A 183 -2.14 -0.41 12.81
C LEU A 183 -3.17 0.71 12.67
N LEU A 184 -3.89 0.78 11.53
CA LEU A 184 -4.95 1.75 11.33
C LEU A 184 -6.15 1.52 12.27
N ILE A 185 -6.44 0.30 12.71
CA ILE A 185 -7.52 0.05 13.68
C ILE A 185 -7.25 0.82 14.97
N PHE A 186 -5.99 0.81 15.44
CA PHE A 186 -5.57 1.50 16.66
C PHE A 186 -5.43 3.02 16.50
N LEU A 187 -5.38 3.53 15.27
CA LEU A 187 -5.30 4.96 15.02
C LEU A 187 -6.60 5.65 15.40
N LYS A 188 -6.55 6.57 16.38
CA LYS A 188 -7.67 7.43 16.71
C LYS A 188 -7.70 8.61 15.74
N MET A 189 -8.72 8.66 14.88
CA MET A 189 -8.96 9.82 14.03
C MET A 189 -10.09 10.66 14.69
N ASN A 190 -9.82 11.94 14.92
CA ASN A 190 -10.87 12.88 15.32
C ASN A 190 -11.73 13.18 14.09
N THR A 191 -12.79 12.41 13.90
CA THR A 191 -13.75 12.58 12.80
C THR A 191 -14.73 13.72 13.02
N ASP A 192 -14.66 14.43 14.16
CA ASP A 192 -15.65 15.40 14.60
C ASP A 192 -15.33 16.87 14.27
N LYS A 193 -14.53 17.14 13.24
CA LYS A 193 -14.51 18.49 12.66
C LYS A 193 -15.03 18.46 11.23
N PRO A 194 -16.32 18.79 11.03
CA PRO A 194 -16.74 19.32 9.73
C PRO A 194 -15.81 20.49 9.42
N ALA A 195 -15.35 20.58 8.17
CA ALA A 195 -14.69 21.78 7.70
C ALA A 195 -15.58 22.97 8.10
N GLU A 196 -15.11 23.84 9.00
CA GLU A 196 -15.70 25.14 9.16
C GLU A 196 -15.69 25.75 7.77
N ALA A 197 -16.88 25.77 7.17
CA ALA A 197 -17.13 26.56 5.99
C ALA A 197 -16.71 27.98 6.36
N SER A 198 -15.68 28.48 5.69
CA SER A 198 -15.26 29.84 5.76
C SER A 198 -16.44 30.71 5.30
N ASN A 199 -17.20 31.21 6.25
CA ASN A 199 -17.95 32.42 6.04
C ASN A 199 -16.95 33.57 6.05
N VAL A 200 -16.52 33.99 4.89
CA VAL A 200 -16.17 35.38 4.57
C VAL A 200 -16.56 35.65 3.12
#